data_28986a466f6dad930b975b99c5db5e4c
#
_entry.id   28986a466f6dad930b975b99c5db5e4c
#
_cell.length_a   1.000
_cell.length_b   1.000
_cell.length_c   1.000
_cell.angle_alpha   90.00
_cell.angle_beta   90.00
_cell.angle_gamma   90.00
#
_symmetry.space_group_name_H-M   'P 1'
#
loop_
_entity.id
_entity.type
_entity.pdbx_description
1 polymer ?
#
loop_
_entity_poly.entity_id
_entity_poly.type
_entity_poly.pdbx_seq_one_letter_code
_entity_poly.pdbx_strand_id
1 'polypeptide(L)'
;GLISFASAFMAIYENKNKNKKEHFTTTHSKFGGMTLVLALTAFSLGAIGFNRTGVARTMKMTLEQVKQTKTQHRNVGNMVVALSFMTITLAFHHPAIAGYVLKYVVTFFYIAMFCLFFFFALHTRGGYVR
;
A
#
# COMPACT_ATOMS: atom_id res chain seq x y z
N GLY A 1 6.74 -10.34 -0.68
CA GLY A 1 6.10 -9.17 -0.08
C GLY A 1 7.03 -7.97 -0.01
N LEU A 2 7.45 -7.56 1.19
CA LEU A 2 8.22 -6.32 1.40
C LEU A 2 9.57 -6.30 0.66
N ILE A 3 10.27 -7.43 0.62
CA ILE A 3 11.56 -7.57 -0.08
C ILE A 3 11.37 -7.32 -1.58
N SER A 4 10.39 -7.97 -2.20
CA SER A 4 10.12 -7.80 -3.64
C SER A 4 9.73 -6.35 -3.98
N PHE A 5 9.01 -5.71 -3.07
CA PHE A 5 8.61 -4.31 -3.23
C PHE A 5 9.83 -3.36 -3.13
N ALA A 6 10.69 -3.58 -2.15
CA ALA A 6 11.93 -2.82 -1.98
C ALA A 6 12.86 -3.01 -3.19
N SER A 7 13.04 -4.25 -3.66
CA SER A 7 13.87 -4.55 -4.85
C SER A 7 13.34 -3.86 -6.11
N ALA A 8 12.02 -3.86 -6.33
CA ALA A 8 11.41 -3.17 -7.46
C ALA A 8 11.63 -1.65 -7.38
N PHE A 9 11.50 -1.05 -6.18
CA PHE A 9 11.77 0.36 -5.97
C PHE A 9 13.23 0.71 -6.27
N MET A 10 14.19 -0.07 -5.76
CA MET A 10 15.61 0.13 -6.01
C MET A 10 15.95 0.04 -7.50
N ALA A 11 15.40 -0.96 -8.20
CA ALA A 11 15.62 -1.12 -9.64
C ALA A 11 15.13 0.11 -10.43
N ILE A 12 13.95 0.66 -10.08
CA ILE A 12 13.41 1.87 -10.71
C ILE A 12 14.29 3.08 -10.39
N TYR A 13 14.73 3.21 -9.13
CA TYR A 13 15.58 4.29 -8.68
C TYR A 13 16.91 4.32 -9.44
N GLU A 14 17.60 3.17 -9.52
CA GLU A 14 18.85 3.02 -10.27
C GLU A 14 18.69 3.29 -11.77
N ASN A 15 17.60 2.79 -12.38
CA ASN A 15 17.33 3.03 -13.79
C ASN A 15 17.14 4.53 -14.09
N LYS A 16 16.46 5.26 -13.20
CA LYS A 16 16.31 6.71 -13.33
C LYS A 16 17.65 7.44 -13.19
N ASN A 17 18.49 7.06 -12.20
CA ASN A 17 19.81 7.63 -12.02
C ASN A 17 20.70 7.42 -13.25
N LYS A 18 20.75 6.18 -13.78
CA LYS A 18 21.52 5.86 -15.00
C LYS A 18 21.08 6.70 -16.21
N ASN A 19 19.79 6.97 -16.32
CA ASN A 19 19.21 7.75 -17.42
C ASN A 19 19.13 9.25 -17.12
N LYS A 20 19.71 9.75 -16.02
CA LYS A 20 19.66 11.15 -15.58
C LYS A 20 18.24 11.73 -15.54
N LYS A 21 17.24 10.92 -15.17
CA LYS A 21 15.84 11.31 -15.08
C LYS A 21 15.51 11.71 -13.65
N GLU A 22 14.76 12.79 -13.47
CA GLU A 22 14.32 13.25 -12.17
C GLU A 22 13.38 12.23 -11.49
N HIS A 23 13.45 12.18 -10.14
CA HIS A 23 12.61 11.33 -9.32
C HIS A 23 11.31 12.04 -8.93
N PHE A 24 10.24 11.27 -8.78
CA PHE A 24 8.93 11.75 -8.27
C PHE A 24 8.29 12.90 -9.05
N THR A 25 8.56 13.02 -10.35
CA THR A 25 8.00 14.06 -11.21
C THR A 25 6.55 13.80 -11.63
N THR A 26 6.17 12.53 -11.75
CA THR A 26 4.81 12.14 -12.19
C THR A 26 3.88 11.87 -11.01
N THR A 27 2.58 12.09 -11.20
CA THR A 27 1.56 11.75 -10.19
C THR A 27 1.64 10.28 -9.78
N HIS A 28 1.82 9.36 -10.73
CA HIS A 28 2.05 7.94 -10.45
C HIS A 28 3.24 7.71 -9.50
N SER A 29 4.38 8.36 -9.74
CA SER A 29 5.57 8.18 -8.90
C SER A 29 5.41 8.76 -7.50
N LYS A 30 4.67 9.87 -7.35
CA LYS A 30 4.36 10.47 -6.05
C LYS A 30 3.46 9.54 -5.23
N PHE A 31 2.37 9.04 -5.81
CA PHE A 31 1.48 8.08 -5.15
C PHE A 31 2.19 6.76 -4.83
N GLY A 32 3.04 6.26 -5.73
CA GLY A 32 3.87 5.08 -5.48
C GLY A 32 4.81 5.26 -4.27
N GLY A 33 5.46 6.42 -4.18
CA GLY A 33 6.30 6.77 -3.02
C GLY A 33 5.51 6.83 -1.70
N MET A 34 4.34 7.47 -1.71
CA MET A 34 3.45 7.50 -0.53
C MET A 34 3.01 6.09 -0.13
N THR A 35 2.66 5.26 -1.10
CA THR A 35 2.27 3.85 -0.85
C THR A 35 3.40 3.08 -0.19
N LEU A 36 4.65 3.30 -0.62
CA LEU A 36 5.83 2.67 0.00
C LEU A 36 5.98 3.05 1.47
N VAL A 37 5.91 4.34 1.78
CA VAL A 37 6.04 4.84 3.17
C VAL A 37 4.95 4.26 4.06
N LEU A 38 3.69 4.25 3.59
CA LEU A 38 2.58 3.67 4.34
C LEU A 38 2.69 2.16 4.49
N ALA A 39 3.22 1.45 3.47
CA ALA A 39 3.46 0.01 3.56
C ALA A 39 4.51 -0.34 4.63
N LEU A 40 5.60 0.43 4.71
CA LEU A 40 6.60 0.30 5.77
C LEU A 40 6.02 0.59 7.15
N THR A 41 5.18 1.62 7.26
CA THR A 41 4.46 1.95 8.49
C THR A 41 3.51 0.82 8.91
N ALA A 42 2.72 0.30 7.97
CA ALA A 42 1.83 -0.83 8.23
C ALA A 42 2.62 -2.07 8.67
N PHE A 43 3.75 -2.37 8.02
CA PHE A 43 4.62 -3.48 8.42
C PHE A 43 5.11 -3.33 9.85
N SER A 44 5.61 -2.15 10.22
CA SER A 44 6.12 -1.85 11.56
C SER A 44 5.01 -1.99 12.63
N LEU A 45 3.83 -1.41 12.37
CA LEU A 45 2.68 -1.54 13.26
C LEU A 45 2.23 -3.01 13.39
N GLY A 46 2.29 -3.78 12.29
CA GLY A 46 1.98 -5.21 12.32
C GLY A 46 2.98 -6.01 13.15
N ALA A 47 4.28 -5.75 12.99
CA ALA A 47 5.33 -6.41 13.77
C ALA A 47 5.15 -6.18 15.28
N ILE A 48 4.81 -4.95 15.66
CA ILE A 48 4.54 -4.58 17.05
C ILE A 48 3.21 -5.19 17.53
N GLY A 49 2.13 -4.93 16.82
CA GLY A 49 0.76 -5.28 17.26
C GLY A 49 0.50 -6.78 17.36
N PHE A 50 1.13 -7.60 16.50
CA PHE A 50 1.00 -9.07 16.55
C PHE A 50 2.05 -9.75 17.43
N ASN A 51 2.95 -8.97 18.02
CA ASN A 51 3.99 -9.41 18.96
C ASN A 51 4.83 -10.62 18.47
N ARG A 52 4.90 -10.86 17.17
CA ARG A 52 5.70 -11.94 16.58
C ARG A 52 7.20 -11.78 16.83
N THR A 53 7.64 -10.55 16.99
CA THR A 53 9.04 -10.17 17.22
C THR A 53 9.37 -9.93 18.69
N GLY A 54 8.40 -10.08 19.60
CA GLY A 54 8.58 -9.78 21.03
C GLY A 54 8.67 -8.28 21.36
N VAL A 55 8.60 -7.39 20.36
CA VAL A 55 8.78 -5.93 20.52
C VAL A 55 7.78 -5.34 21.51
N ALA A 56 6.50 -5.74 21.46
CA ALA A 56 5.49 -5.24 22.39
C ALA A 56 5.83 -5.59 23.86
N ARG A 57 6.41 -6.79 24.09
CA ARG A 57 6.88 -7.21 25.42
C ARG A 57 8.09 -6.39 25.87
N THR A 58 9.07 -6.21 24.98
CA THR A 58 10.28 -5.41 25.27
C THR A 58 9.93 -3.96 25.59
N MET A 59 8.96 -3.38 24.87
CA MET A 59 8.46 -2.02 25.10
C MET A 59 7.49 -1.93 26.29
N LYS A 60 7.21 -3.03 27.00
CA LYS A 60 6.27 -3.10 28.14
C LYS A 60 4.90 -2.48 27.80
N MET A 61 4.42 -2.71 26.59
CA MET A 61 3.14 -2.15 26.14
C MET A 61 1.97 -2.76 26.91
N THR A 62 1.01 -1.91 27.28
CA THR A 62 -0.25 -2.36 27.88
C THR A 62 -1.13 -3.06 26.83
N LEU A 63 -2.09 -3.86 27.30
CA LEU A 63 -3.04 -4.55 26.43
C LEU A 63 -3.81 -3.56 25.51
N GLU A 64 -4.18 -2.42 26.08
CA GLU A 64 -4.90 -1.38 25.31
C GLU A 64 -4.03 -0.76 24.21
N GLN A 65 -2.75 -0.49 24.49
CA GLN A 65 -1.79 -0.02 23.49
C GLN A 65 -1.60 -1.03 22.36
N VAL A 66 -1.51 -2.33 22.68
CA VAL A 66 -1.41 -3.39 21.67
C VAL A 66 -2.68 -3.44 20.80
N LYS A 67 -3.87 -3.31 21.40
CA LYS A 67 -5.15 -3.28 20.69
C LYS A 67 -5.24 -2.06 19.77
N GLN A 68 -4.83 -0.89 20.25
CA GLN A 68 -4.78 0.33 19.46
C GLN A 68 -3.81 0.18 18.25
N THR A 69 -2.61 -0.38 18.48
CA THR A 69 -1.62 -0.64 17.43
C THR A 69 -2.18 -1.57 16.33
N LYS A 70 -2.92 -2.63 16.71
CA LYS A 70 -3.59 -3.51 15.74
C LYS A 70 -4.65 -2.77 14.91
N THR A 71 -5.39 -1.87 15.55
CA THR A 71 -6.39 -1.03 14.86
C THR A 71 -5.71 -0.08 13.88
N GLN A 72 -4.62 0.57 14.29
CA GLN A 72 -3.83 1.43 13.41
C GLN A 72 -3.22 0.66 12.25
N HIS A 73 -2.64 -0.53 12.48
CA HIS A 73 -2.13 -1.40 11.43
C HIS A 73 -3.21 -1.70 10.37
N ARG A 74 -4.40 -2.06 10.80
CA ARG A 74 -5.52 -2.33 9.89
C ARG A 74 -5.93 -1.10 9.08
N ASN A 75 -6.02 0.07 9.72
CA ASN A 75 -6.40 1.31 9.05
C ASN A 75 -5.35 1.73 8.02
N VAL A 76 -4.07 1.72 8.39
CA VAL A 76 -2.95 2.03 7.49
C VAL A 76 -2.89 0.98 6.36
N GLY A 77 -3.09 -0.30 6.66
CA GLY A 77 -3.16 -1.37 5.66
C GLY A 77 -4.25 -1.13 4.61
N ASN A 78 -5.44 -0.71 5.02
CA ASN A 78 -6.51 -0.35 4.10
C ASN A 78 -6.12 0.84 3.20
N MET A 79 -5.44 1.86 3.76
CA MET A 79 -4.93 2.99 2.98
C MET A 79 -3.87 2.54 1.96
N VAL A 80 -2.97 1.63 2.35
CA VAL A 80 -1.95 1.06 1.44
C VAL A 80 -2.63 0.38 0.25
N VAL A 81 -3.65 -0.44 0.50
CA VAL A 81 -4.40 -1.12 -0.57
C VAL A 81 -5.07 -0.11 -1.50
N ALA A 82 -5.77 0.89 -0.94
CA ALA A 82 -6.45 1.93 -1.71
C ALA A 82 -5.47 2.71 -2.61
N LEU A 83 -4.34 3.17 -2.05
CA LEU A 83 -3.32 3.89 -2.81
C LEU A 83 -2.60 3.01 -3.83
N SER A 84 -2.43 1.71 -3.56
CA SER A 84 -1.88 0.76 -4.53
C SER A 84 -2.76 0.66 -5.76
N PHE A 85 -4.08 0.50 -5.58
CA PHE A 85 -5.03 0.49 -6.70
C PHE A 85 -4.98 1.80 -7.49
N MET A 86 -4.96 2.95 -6.81
CA MET A 86 -4.86 4.26 -7.45
C MET A 86 -3.55 4.41 -8.23
N THR A 87 -2.43 4.00 -7.65
CA THR A 87 -1.11 4.04 -8.29
C THR A 87 -1.09 3.19 -9.57
N ILE A 88 -1.64 1.98 -9.53
CA ILE A 88 -1.74 1.09 -10.69
C ILE A 88 -2.63 1.70 -11.77
N THR A 89 -3.79 2.25 -11.40
CA THR A 89 -4.68 2.93 -12.34
C THR A 89 -3.96 4.09 -13.05
N LEU A 90 -3.21 4.90 -12.30
CA LEU A 90 -2.40 5.99 -12.86
C LEU A 90 -1.29 5.49 -13.80
N ALA A 91 -0.72 4.30 -13.54
CA ALA A 91 0.27 3.69 -14.43
C ALA A 91 -0.30 3.37 -15.81
N PHE A 92 -1.55 2.89 -15.88
CA PHE A 92 -2.21 2.59 -17.17
C PHE A 92 -2.51 3.83 -18.01
N HIS A 93 -2.57 5.01 -17.39
CA HIS A 93 -2.74 6.27 -18.09
C HIS A 93 -1.41 6.92 -18.50
N HIS A 94 -0.28 6.27 -18.24
CA HIS A 94 1.02 6.77 -18.65
C HIS A 94 1.13 6.77 -20.19
N PRO A 95 1.71 7.82 -20.84
CA PRO A 95 1.81 7.94 -22.31
C PRO A 95 2.42 6.72 -23.00
N ALA A 96 3.37 6.03 -22.35
CA ALA A 96 3.98 4.81 -22.88
C ALA A 96 2.99 3.65 -23.06
N ILE A 97 1.83 3.69 -22.39
CA ILE A 97 0.78 2.64 -22.43
C ILE A 97 -0.48 3.19 -23.11
N ALA A 98 -0.52 4.49 -23.39
CA ALA A 98 -1.72 5.20 -23.85
C ALA A 98 -2.33 4.69 -25.17
N GLY A 99 -1.57 4.02 -26.03
CA GLY A 99 -2.03 3.48 -27.32
C GLY A 99 -2.82 2.17 -27.25
N TYR A 100 -2.92 1.52 -26.10
CA TYR A 100 -3.51 0.19 -26.00
C TYR A 100 -4.95 0.24 -25.48
N VAL A 101 -5.90 -0.30 -26.24
CA VAL A 101 -7.31 -0.46 -25.82
C VAL A 101 -7.42 -1.24 -24.51
N LEU A 102 -6.50 -2.16 -24.29
CA LEU A 102 -6.41 -2.97 -23.07
C LEU A 102 -6.34 -2.15 -21.77
N LYS A 103 -5.80 -0.91 -21.80
CA LYS A 103 -5.71 -0.04 -20.61
C LYS A 103 -7.08 0.25 -19.99
N TYR A 104 -8.12 0.48 -20.80
CA TYR A 104 -9.47 0.78 -20.29
C TYR A 104 -10.12 -0.45 -19.66
N VAL A 105 -9.93 -1.62 -20.28
CA VAL A 105 -10.43 -2.89 -19.72
C VAL A 105 -9.77 -3.17 -18.38
N VAL A 106 -8.44 -3.06 -18.31
CA VAL A 106 -7.69 -3.29 -17.07
C VAL A 106 -8.06 -2.26 -16.00
N THR A 107 -8.19 -0.97 -16.37
CA THR A 107 -8.63 0.09 -15.45
C THR A 107 -10.01 -0.23 -14.87
N PHE A 108 -10.96 -0.66 -15.70
CA PHE A 108 -12.31 -1.05 -15.25
C PHE A 108 -12.24 -2.19 -14.23
N PHE A 109 -11.45 -3.26 -14.50
CA PHE A 109 -11.26 -4.36 -13.56
C PHE A 109 -10.64 -3.91 -12.24
N TYR A 110 -9.63 -3.02 -12.28
CA TYR A 110 -9.04 -2.49 -11.04
C TYR A 110 -10.03 -1.66 -10.22
N ILE A 111 -10.82 -0.81 -10.87
CA ILE A 111 -11.87 -0.05 -10.17
C ILE A 111 -12.91 -0.99 -9.55
N ALA A 112 -13.36 -2.00 -10.29
CA ALA A 112 -14.31 -2.97 -9.78
C ALA A 112 -13.74 -3.74 -8.57
N MET A 113 -12.50 -4.22 -8.64
CA MET A 113 -11.80 -4.89 -7.53
C MET A 113 -11.62 -3.96 -6.33
N PHE A 114 -11.30 -2.68 -6.56
CA PHE A 114 -11.20 -1.69 -5.50
C PHE A 114 -12.54 -1.48 -4.79
N CYS A 115 -13.63 -1.34 -5.55
CA CYS A 115 -14.98 -1.20 -4.98
C CYS A 115 -15.38 -2.44 -4.16
N LEU A 116 -15.12 -3.64 -4.67
CA LEU A 116 -15.37 -4.90 -3.96
C LEU A 116 -14.55 -4.97 -2.67
N PHE A 117 -13.25 -4.66 -2.73
CA PHE A 117 -12.40 -4.64 -1.55
C PHE A 117 -12.94 -3.68 -0.48
N PHE A 118 -13.33 -2.47 -0.88
CA PHE A 118 -13.89 -1.47 0.05
C PHE A 118 -15.22 -1.94 0.64
N PHE A 119 -16.09 -2.51 -0.19
CA PHE A 119 -17.37 -3.06 0.26
C PHE A 119 -17.15 -4.14 1.34
N PHE A 120 -16.27 -5.11 1.09
CA PHE A 120 -15.94 -6.14 2.07
C PHE A 120 -15.26 -5.57 3.32
N ALA A 121 -14.32 -4.63 3.16
CA ALA A 121 -13.62 -4.00 4.28
C ALA A 121 -14.57 -3.22 5.19
N LEU A 122 -15.61 -2.60 4.65
CA LEU A 122 -16.65 -1.91 5.42
C LEU A 122 -17.63 -2.90 6.08
N HIS A 123 -18.03 -3.92 5.34
CA HIS A 123 -19.01 -4.90 5.82
C HIS A 123 -18.48 -5.74 6.98
N THR A 124 -17.21 -6.15 6.93
CA THR A 124 -16.57 -6.90 8.02
C THR A 124 -16.34 -6.08 9.29
N ARG A 125 -16.41 -4.74 9.24
CA ARG A 125 -16.32 -3.89 10.43
C ARG A 125 -17.56 -3.98 11.32
N GLY A 126 -18.73 -4.30 10.77
CA GLY A 126 -19.99 -4.40 11.53
C GLY A 126 -20.13 -5.67 12.39
N GLY A 127 -19.31 -6.69 12.17
CA GLY A 127 -19.43 -8.00 12.83
C GLY A 127 -18.65 -8.19 14.15
N TYR A 128 -17.82 -7.23 14.57
CA TYR A 128 -16.98 -7.36 15.77
C TYR A 128 -17.41 -6.49 16.96
N VAL A 129 -18.64 -5.99 16.93
CA VAL A 129 -19.29 -5.36 18.09
C VAL A 129 -20.31 -6.33 18.64
N ARG A 130 -19.84 -7.44 19.20
CA ARG A 130 -20.58 -8.27 20.16
C ARG A 130 -19.61 -8.78 21.21
#